data_5293adc523aeaeb198f37dfc321fd56e
#
_entry.id   5293adc523aeaeb198f37dfc321fd56e
#
_cell.length_a   1.000
_cell.length_b   1.000
_cell.length_c   1.000
_cell.angle_alpha   90.00
_cell.angle_beta   90.00
_cell.angle_gamma   90.00
#
_symmetry.space_group_name_H-M   'P 1'
#
loop_
_entity.id
_entity.type
_entity.pdbx_description
1 polymer ?
#
loop_
_entity_poly.entity_id
_entity_poly.type
_entity_poly.pdbx_seq_one_letter_code
_entity_poly.pdbx_strand_id
1 'polypeptide(L)'
;MKKFLLGLVAALALIPSAKAQQIPQLPADDAVVQGVLPNGLTYYIRHNEYPKGQADFHIAQKVGSVLEEDNQRGLAHFLEHMCFNGTKNFPGNSLISYLESIGVKFGSHLNAYTGTDETVYKITNVPTARPEVTDSVLLILHDWANELLLEPEEIDKERGVIHEEWRSSNVGQMRILEQLLPKIYPGSRYAERLPIGTMEVVDNFPHQALRDYYEAWYRPDLQGIIVCGDVDVERTEQVIKRMFADIEMPANAPVRVSFPVPDTPGTIYAVGADKEMTNSVVYLMFKHEVTPMELRNTPYYLGLDYVSDLIDIMLNARFSDMMSKPETPFAVAQASIENYMLSNTEDALTVIGAAKDGDIVTTLKSIYREVLRAARGGFTFSELERAKADWMAQLEQQYNNRNTQENSFFTNQMIRSFIDGTPMMSLDDTYEVMQQFAQMVDLNAVNTTFREMVTDDNRVVLCMLPDGVKIP
;
A
#
# COMPACT_ATOMS: atom_id res chain seq x y z
N MET A 1 -6.70 20.80 10.17
CA MET A 1 -7.66 19.70 9.96
C MET A 1 -8.96 19.83 10.77
N LYS A 2 -8.99 19.97 12.11
CA LYS A 2 -10.25 20.05 12.90
C LYS A 2 -11.25 21.14 12.46
N LYS A 3 -10.85 22.21 11.80
CA LYS A 3 -11.75 23.28 11.32
C LYS A 3 -12.31 23.06 9.92
N PHE A 4 -11.66 22.23 9.10
CA PHE A 4 -12.12 21.87 7.76
C PHE A 4 -13.20 20.77 7.78
N LEU A 5 -13.15 19.89 8.80
CA LEU A 5 -14.22 18.92 9.11
C LEU A 5 -15.61 19.60 9.17
N LEU A 6 -15.68 20.85 9.59
CA LEU A 6 -16.94 21.60 9.72
C LEU A 6 -17.48 22.16 8.40
N GLY A 7 -16.64 22.39 7.39
CA GLY A 7 -17.05 23.00 6.12
C GLY A 7 -17.69 22.00 5.13
N LEU A 8 -17.07 20.85 4.92
CA LEU A 8 -17.60 19.81 4.03
C LEU A 8 -18.79 19.06 4.68
N VAL A 9 -18.73 18.83 6.01
CA VAL A 9 -19.84 18.28 6.79
C VAL A 9 -21.03 19.25 6.86
N ALA A 10 -20.80 20.57 6.83
CA ALA A 10 -21.88 21.55 6.82
C ALA A 10 -22.69 21.58 5.52
N ALA A 11 -22.13 21.20 4.39
CA ALA A 11 -22.87 21.04 3.12
C ALA A 11 -23.79 19.78 3.13
N LEU A 12 -23.48 18.78 3.96
CA LEU A 12 -24.29 17.58 4.15
C LEU A 12 -25.25 17.67 5.37
N ALA A 13 -25.14 18.73 6.20
CA ALA A 13 -25.83 18.87 7.50
C ALA A 13 -27.13 19.66 7.45
N LEU A 14 -27.84 19.73 6.34
CA LEU A 14 -29.18 20.34 6.27
C LEU A 14 -30.29 19.32 6.54
N ILE A 15 -30.19 18.53 7.61
CA ILE A 15 -31.33 17.76 8.15
C ILE A 15 -31.38 17.95 9.66
N PRO A 16 -32.47 18.50 10.22
CA PRO A 16 -32.59 18.73 11.67
C PRO A 16 -33.13 17.49 12.38
N SER A 17 -32.38 16.86 13.24
CA SER A 17 -32.86 16.27 14.50
C SER A 17 -31.78 15.52 15.29
N ALA A 18 -31.76 15.71 16.59
CA ALA A 18 -30.85 15.19 17.58
C ALA A 18 -30.99 13.66 17.78
N LYS A 19 -30.24 12.90 16.96
CA LYS A 19 -29.71 11.55 17.27
C LYS A 19 -28.26 11.59 16.85
N ALA A 20 -27.35 10.87 17.52
CA ALA A 20 -25.96 10.73 17.07
C ALA A 20 -26.00 10.42 15.58
N GLN A 21 -25.62 11.37 14.73
CA GLN A 21 -25.66 11.22 13.28
C GLN A 21 -24.63 10.16 12.95
N GLN A 22 -25.09 8.99 12.50
CA GLN A 22 -24.20 8.01 11.86
C GLN A 22 -23.64 8.69 10.61
N ILE A 23 -22.33 8.72 10.51
CA ILE A 23 -21.64 9.22 9.30
C ILE A 23 -22.09 8.34 8.15
N PRO A 24 -22.61 8.90 7.04
CA PRO A 24 -23.02 8.10 5.89
C PRO A 24 -21.86 7.24 5.40
N GLN A 25 -22.13 5.97 5.14
CA GLN A 25 -21.16 5.07 4.51
C GLN A 25 -21.36 5.10 2.99
N LEU A 26 -20.28 4.89 2.25
CA LEU A 26 -20.35 4.70 0.81
C LEU A 26 -20.99 3.35 0.47
N PRO A 27 -21.66 3.21 -0.68
CA PRO A 27 -22.21 1.92 -1.11
C PRO A 27 -21.07 0.92 -1.33
N ALA A 28 -21.28 -0.33 -0.88
CA ALA A 28 -20.39 -1.42 -1.23
C ALA A 28 -20.75 -1.96 -2.63
N ASP A 29 -19.78 -2.57 -3.33
CA ASP A 29 -20.06 -3.29 -4.58
C ASP A 29 -20.88 -4.56 -4.31
N ASP A 30 -22.15 -4.56 -4.71
CA ASP A 30 -23.07 -5.70 -4.52
C ASP A 30 -22.62 -6.97 -5.26
N ALA A 31 -21.69 -6.87 -6.22
CA ALA A 31 -21.10 -8.01 -6.89
C ALA A 31 -20.04 -8.72 -6.06
N VAL A 32 -19.61 -8.13 -4.93
CA VAL A 32 -18.64 -8.72 -4.00
C VAL A 32 -19.38 -9.34 -2.82
N VAL A 33 -19.28 -10.66 -2.66
CA VAL A 33 -19.69 -11.33 -1.44
C VAL A 33 -18.59 -11.20 -0.40
N GLN A 34 -18.90 -10.51 0.68
CA GLN A 34 -17.97 -10.29 1.79
C GLN A 34 -18.52 -10.92 3.07
N GLY A 35 -17.66 -11.52 3.87
CA GLY A 35 -18.03 -12.04 5.19
C GLY A 35 -16.85 -12.14 6.13
N VAL A 36 -17.20 -12.40 7.41
CA VAL A 36 -16.23 -12.69 8.48
C VAL A 36 -16.63 -14.00 9.13
N LEU A 37 -15.68 -14.92 9.22
CA LEU A 37 -15.89 -16.20 9.89
C LEU A 37 -15.93 -16.02 11.41
N PRO A 38 -16.50 -16.99 12.16
CA PRO A 38 -16.56 -16.90 13.63
C PRO A 38 -15.19 -16.77 14.32
N ASN A 39 -14.12 -17.22 13.67
CA ASN A 39 -12.72 -17.08 14.15
C ASN A 39 -12.10 -15.71 13.80
N GLY A 40 -12.80 -14.84 13.08
CA GLY A 40 -12.34 -13.50 12.72
C GLY A 40 -11.77 -13.37 11.30
N LEU A 41 -11.57 -14.47 10.56
CA LEU A 41 -11.04 -14.43 9.21
C LEU A 41 -12.04 -13.75 8.26
N THR A 42 -11.57 -12.79 7.48
CA THR A 42 -12.37 -12.06 6.50
C THR A 42 -12.24 -12.72 5.12
N TYR A 43 -13.28 -12.70 4.32
CA TYR A 43 -13.22 -13.14 2.93
C TYR A 43 -13.98 -12.22 1.99
N TYR A 44 -13.50 -12.17 0.74
CA TYR A 44 -14.11 -11.45 -0.37
C TYR A 44 -14.14 -12.36 -1.59
N ILE A 45 -15.29 -12.46 -2.24
CA ILE A 45 -15.47 -13.28 -3.44
C ILE A 45 -16.23 -12.46 -4.48
N ARG A 46 -15.67 -12.39 -5.70
CA ARG A 46 -16.33 -11.73 -6.83
C ARG A 46 -16.29 -12.63 -8.06
N HIS A 47 -17.44 -12.81 -8.71
CA HIS A 47 -17.47 -13.39 -10.04
C HIS A 47 -16.99 -12.38 -11.08
N ASN A 48 -16.09 -12.80 -11.97
CA ASN A 48 -15.60 -12.03 -13.10
C ASN A 48 -15.20 -12.96 -14.25
N GLU A 49 -15.73 -12.73 -15.45
CA GLU A 49 -15.44 -13.57 -16.62
C GLU A 49 -14.29 -13.03 -17.49
N TYR A 50 -13.47 -12.13 -16.99
CA TYR A 50 -12.38 -11.56 -17.73
C TYR A 50 -11.06 -11.61 -16.93
N PRO A 51 -10.17 -12.55 -17.32
CA PRO A 51 -10.27 -13.53 -18.40
C PRO A 51 -11.20 -14.71 -18.05
N LYS A 52 -11.94 -15.21 -19.03
CA LYS A 52 -12.85 -16.35 -18.84
C LYS A 52 -12.09 -17.64 -18.52
N GLY A 53 -12.67 -18.46 -17.63
CA GLY A 53 -12.11 -19.76 -17.24
C GLY A 53 -10.89 -19.66 -16.33
N GLN A 54 -10.64 -18.48 -15.73
CA GLN A 54 -9.54 -18.24 -14.81
C GLN A 54 -10.02 -17.47 -13.58
N ALA A 55 -9.31 -17.65 -12.47
CA ALA A 55 -9.51 -16.88 -11.25
C ALA A 55 -8.20 -16.60 -10.52
N ASP A 56 -8.20 -15.54 -9.74
CA ASP A 56 -7.12 -15.11 -8.87
C ASP A 56 -7.48 -15.36 -7.41
N PHE A 57 -6.53 -15.91 -6.67
CA PHE A 57 -6.67 -16.25 -5.26
C PHE A 57 -5.57 -15.57 -4.47
N HIS A 58 -5.93 -14.83 -3.44
CA HIS A 58 -4.97 -14.14 -2.59
C HIS A 58 -5.28 -14.39 -1.11
N ILE A 59 -4.23 -14.39 -0.30
CA ILE A 59 -4.36 -14.19 1.13
C ILE A 59 -3.58 -12.94 1.50
N ALA A 60 -4.28 -11.97 2.09
CA ALA A 60 -3.70 -10.74 2.61
C ALA A 60 -3.58 -10.83 4.12
N GLN A 61 -2.42 -10.42 4.64
CA GLN A 61 -2.10 -10.40 6.07
C GLN A 61 -1.93 -8.95 6.52
N LYS A 62 -2.61 -8.53 7.58
CA LYS A 62 -2.33 -7.25 8.28
C LYS A 62 -1.08 -7.40 9.15
N VAL A 63 -0.04 -7.98 8.58
CA VAL A 63 1.19 -8.41 9.26
C VAL A 63 2.38 -8.07 8.36
N GLY A 64 3.36 -7.38 8.90
CA GLY A 64 4.58 -7.02 8.19
C GLY A 64 5.73 -6.80 9.15
N SER A 65 6.85 -6.29 8.65
CA SER A 65 8.09 -6.19 9.42
C SER A 65 8.00 -5.26 10.63
N VAL A 66 7.05 -4.32 10.67
CA VAL A 66 6.87 -3.43 11.83
C VAL A 66 6.50 -4.17 13.11
N LEU A 67 5.95 -5.38 13.00
CA LEU A 67 5.56 -6.24 14.14
C LEU A 67 6.72 -7.07 14.70
N GLU A 68 7.85 -7.12 14.02
CA GLU A 68 9.04 -7.88 14.45
C GLU A 68 9.64 -7.33 15.74
N GLU A 69 10.08 -8.18 16.64
CA GLU A 69 10.98 -7.78 17.71
C GLU A 69 12.41 -7.55 17.19
N ASP A 70 13.31 -6.97 18.01
CA ASP A 70 14.65 -6.63 17.54
C ASP A 70 15.47 -7.85 17.09
N ASN A 71 15.24 -8.99 17.73
CA ASN A 71 15.85 -10.28 17.36
C ASN A 71 15.10 -11.02 16.25
N GLN A 72 14.08 -10.40 15.66
CA GLN A 72 13.26 -10.95 14.58
C GLN A 72 13.36 -10.12 13.29
N ARG A 73 14.24 -9.13 13.22
CA ARG A 73 14.34 -8.21 12.07
C ARG A 73 14.68 -8.98 10.78
N GLY A 74 13.70 -9.03 9.87
CA GLY A 74 13.74 -9.78 8.61
C GLY A 74 12.90 -11.05 8.61
N LEU A 75 12.30 -11.45 9.75
CA LEU A 75 11.54 -12.70 9.83
C LEU A 75 10.16 -12.62 9.16
N ALA A 76 9.58 -11.44 9.02
CA ALA A 76 8.35 -11.26 8.22
C ALA A 76 8.57 -11.66 6.76
N HIS A 77 9.65 -11.17 6.15
CA HIS A 77 10.05 -11.50 4.79
C HIS A 77 10.57 -12.93 4.67
N PHE A 78 11.35 -13.39 5.65
CA PHE A 78 11.80 -14.77 5.69
C PHE A 78 10.63 -15.76 5.74
N LEU A 79 9.58 -15.44 6.50
CA LEU A 79 8.36 -16.24 6.59
C LEU A 79 7.61 -16.27 5.26
N GLU A 80 7.62 -15.17 4.51
CA GLU A 80 7.08 -15.12 3.15
C GLU A 80 7.71 -16.20 2.28
N HIS A 81 9.03 -16.30 2.25
CA HIS A 81 9.77 -17.34 1.52
C HIS A 81 9.41 -18.76 1.99
N MET A 82 9.29 -18.94 3.31
CA MET A 82 8.96 -20.24 3.87
C MET A 82 7.57 -20.75 3.50
N CYS A 83 6.65 -19.88 3.10
CA CYS A 83 5.35 -20.29 2.54
C CYS A 83 5.48 -21.13 1.26
N PHE A 84 6.60 -21.03 0.56
CA PHE A 84 6.89 -21.81 -0.65
C PHE A 84 7.76 -23.05 -0.35
N ASN A 85 8.26 -23.21 0.86
CA ASN A 85 9.23 -24.24 1.26
C ASN A 85 8.62 -25.37 2.10
N GLY A 86 7.34 -25.65 1.96
CA GLY A 86 6.67 -26.79 2.56
C GLY A 86 5.58 -26.43 3.56
N THR A 87 4.41 -26.98 3.27
CA THR A 87 3.22 -26.92 4.12
C THR A 87 2.73 -28.34 4.43
N LYS A 88 1.79 -28.47 5.35
CA LYS A 88 1.24 -29.76 5.77
C LYS A 88 0.71 -30.60 4.62
N ASN A 89 -0.05 -30.00 3.70
CA ASN A 89 -0.65 -30.70 2.57
C ASN A 89 0.26 -30.69 1.33
N PHE A 90 1.26 -29.80 1.30
CA PHE A 90 2.21 -29.65 0.18
C PHE A 90 3.65 -29.60 0.73
N PRO A 91 4.22 -30.74 1.15
CA PRO A 91 5.56 -30.77 1.74
C PRO A 91 6.65 -30.48 0.70
N GLY A 92 7.73 -29.84 1.12
CA GLY A 92 8.88 -29.49 0.27
C GLY A 92 8.47 -28.62 -0.90
N ASN A 93 8.87 -28.99 -2.12
CA ASN A 93 8.56 -28.25 -3.36
C ASN A 93 7.23 -28.68 -4.03
N SER A 94 6.40 -29.48 -3.37
CA SER A 94 5.20 -30.04 -4.01
C SER A 94 4.13 -28.99 -4.32
N LEU A 95 4.08 -27.87 -3.57
CA LEU A 95 3.19 -26.74 -3.84
C LEU A 95 3.51 -26.13 -5.21
N ILE A 96 4.76 -25.76 -5.44
CA ILE A 96 5.19 -25.15 -6.71
C ILE A 96 4.95 -26.14 -7.85
N SER A 97 5.37 -27.41 -7.68
CA SER A 97 5.18 -28.45 -8.68
C SER A 97 3.70 -28.68 -9.03
N TYR A 98 2.82 -28.64 -8.03
CA TYR A 98 1.37 -28.75 -8.27
C TYR A 98 0.85 -27.55 -9.07
N LEU A 99 1.17 -26.32 -8.66
CA LEU A 99 0.71 -25.12 -9.34
C LEU A 99 1.22 -25.04 -10.78
N GLU A 100 2.49 -25.40 -11.02
CA GLU A 100 3.04 -25.48 -12.38
C GLU A 100 2.32 -26.56 -13.23
N SER A 101 1.94 -27.68 -12.64
CA SER A 101 1.21 -28.75 -13.35
C SER A 101 -0.18 -28.32 -13.85
N ILE A 102 -0.78 -27.30 -13.24
CA ILE A 102 -2.06 -26.71 -13.66
C ILE A 102 -1.89 -25.43 -14.50
N GLY A 103 -0.64 -25.04 -14.81
CA GLY A 103 -0.32 -23.90 -15.68
C GLY A 103 -0.05 -22.58 -14.94
N VAL A 104 -0.06 -22.56 -13.61
CA VAL A 104 0.34 -21.41 -12.80
C VAL A 104 1.86 -21.37 -12.71
N LYS A 105 2.49 -20.31 -13.23
CA LYS A 105 3.95 -20.20 -13.32
C LYS A 105 4.51 -19.43 -12.13
N PHE A 106 5.56 -19.96 -11.51
CA PHE A 106 6.30 -19.26 -10.45
C PHE A 106 6.88 -17.94 -10.97
N GLY A 107 6.85 -16.91 -10.14
CA GLY A 107 7.32 -15.56 -10.44
C GLY A 107 6.31 -14.68 -11.21
N SER A 108 5.59 -15.23 -12.18
CA SER A 108 4.60 -14.45 -12.96
C SER A 108 3.17 -14.58 -12.45
N HIS A 109 2.76 -15.77 -11.99
CA HIS A 109 1.40 -16.03 -11.52
C HIS A 109 1.35 -16.44 -10.04
N LEU A 110 2.43 -16.99 -9.53
CA LEU A 110 2.65 -17.31 -8.12
C LEU A 110 3.69 -16.34 -7.59
N ASN A 111 3.30 -15.44 -6.69
CA ASN A 111 4.16 -14.40 -6.13
C ASN A 111 3.67 -13.97 -4.75
N ALA A 112 4.51 -13.25 -4.02
CA ALA A 112 4.17 -12.61 -2.76
C ALA A 112 4.96 -11.30 -2.59
N TYR A 113 4.60 -10.52 -1.61
CA TYR A 113 5.41 -9.40 -1.15
C TYR A 113 5.19 -9.16 0.34
N THR A 114 6.25 -8.72 1.01
CA THR A 114 6.23 -8.28 2.40
C THR A 114 6.53 -6.79 2.47
N GLY A 115 5.59 -6.03 3.02
CA GLY A 115 5.77 -4.64 3.39
C GLY A 115 6.07 -4.46 4.88
N THR A 116 6.11 -3.22 5.34
CA THR A 116 6.23 -2.91 6.77
C THR A 116 4.96 -3.28 7.54
N ASP A 117 3.79 -3.12 6.95
CA ASP A 117 2.50 -3.27 7.62
C ASP A 117 1.66 -4.44 7.10
N GLU A 118 2.03 -5.03 5.99
CA GLU A 118 1.25 -6.06 5.31
C GLU A 118 2.14 -7.09 4.60
N THR A 119 1.59 -8.29 4.42
CA THR A 119 2.15 -9.34 3.55
C THR A 119 1.02 -9.91 2.70
N VAL A 120 1.22 -10.06 1.40
CA VAL A 120 0.20 -10.57 0.49
C VAL A 120 0.77 -11.66 -0.41
N TYR A 121 0.10 -12.80 -0.43
CA TYR A 121 0.40 -13.93 -1.32
C TYR A 121 -0.61 -13.98 -2.45
N LYS A 122 -0.14 -14.26 -3.67
CA LYS A 122 -0.92 -14.18 -4.90
C LYS A 122 -0.76 -15.44 -5.72
N ILE A 123 -1.88 -16.09 -6.06
CA ILE A 123 -1.96 -17.17 -7.05
C ILE A 123 -2.95 -16.70 -8.11
N THR A 124 -2.45 -16.31 -9.28
CA THR A 124 -3.25 -15.72 -10.34
C THR A 124 -3.38 -16.66 -11.54
N ASN A 125 -4.36 -16.40 -12.40
CA ASN A 125 -4.59 -17.15 -13.63
C ASN A 125 -4.86 -18.65 -13.39
N VAL A 126 -5.47 -19.00 -12.26
CA VAL A 126 -5.82 -20.38 -11.92
C VAL A 126 -6.96 -20.86 -12.83
N PRO A 127 -6.81 -21.99 -13.57
CA PRO A 127 -7.88 -22.51 -14.40
C PRO A 127 -9.06 -23.01 -13.54
N THR A 128 -10.29 -22.57 -13.87
CA THR A 128 -11.50 -22.82 -13.08
C THR A 128 -12.39 -23.93 -13.62
N ALA A 129 -12.05 -24.54 -14.74
CA ALA A 129 -12.85 -25.57 -15.39
C ALA A 129 -13.07 -26.83 -14.51
N ARG A 130 -12.20 -27.07 -13.53
CA ARG A 130 -12.28 -28.18 -12.59
C ARG A 130 -12.36 -27.68 -11.16
N PRO A 131 -13.48 -27.91 -10.46
CA PRO A 131 -13.68 -27.44 -9.07
C PRO A 131 -12.60 -27.93 -8.09
N GLU A 132 -12.07 -29.13 -8.29
CA GLU A 132 -10.97 -29.66 -7.46
C GLU A 132 -9.68 -28.86 -7.55
N VAL A 133 -9.45 -28.13 -8.66
CA VAL A 133 -8.30 -27.24 -8.81
C VAL A 133 -8.47 -26.00 -7.91
N THR A 134 -9.64 -25.37 -7.96
CA THR A 134 -9.94 -24.20 -7.11
C THR A 134 -9.94 -24.57 -5.63
N ASP A 135 -10.44 -25.76 -5.26
CA ASP A 135 -10.39 -26.28 -3.89
C ASP A 135 -8.94 -26.52 -3.42
N SER A 136 -8.08 -27.06 -4.29
CA SER A 136 -6.67 -27.24 -3.97
C SER A 136 -5.92 -25.92 -3.79
N VAL A 137 -6.26 -24.89 -4.57
CA VAL A 137 -5.68 -23.56 -4.41
C VAL A 137 -6.17 -22.93 -3.11
N LEU A 138 -7.44 -23.06 -2.74
CA LEU A 138 -7.94 -22.63 -1.43
C LEU A 138 -7.26 -23.38 -0.28
N LEU A 139 -6.94 -24.68 -0.46
CA LEU A 139 -6.17 -25.44 0.52
C LEU A 139 -4.73 -24.92 0.67
N ILE A 140 -4.11 -24.43 -0.42
CA ILE A 140 -2.82 -23.76 -0.33
C ILE A 140 -2.92 -22.49 0.51
N LEU A 141 -3.96 -21.66 0.29
CA LEU A 141 -4.17 -20.46 1.12
C LEU A 141 -4.42 -20.81 2.59
N HIS A 142 -5.15 -21.89 2.86
CA HIS A 142 -5.34 -22.41 4.23
C HIS A 142 -4.04 -22.83 4.87
N ASP A 143 -3.21 -23.56 4.14
CA ASP A 143 -1.90 -23.99 4.64
C ASP A 143 -0.97 -22.80 4.91
N TRP A 144 -0.98 -21.79 4.07
CA TRP A 144 -0.25 -20.54 4.33
C TRP A 144 -0.77 -19.82 5.59
N ALA A 145 -2.08 -19.88 5.80
CA ALA A 145 -2.69 -19.25 6.96
C ALA A 145 -2.28 -19.87 8.30
N ASN A 146 -2.15 -21.21 8.38
CA ASN A 146 -2.00 -21.89 9.67
C ASN A 146 -1.20 -23.20 9.68
N GLU A 147 -0.68 -23.71 8.54
CA GLU A 147 -0.12 -25.06 8.46
C GLU A 147 1.27 -25.10 7.79
N LEU A 148 2.10 -24.07 8.05
CA LEU A 148 3.50 -24.07 7.60
C LEU A 148 4.30 -25.08 8.43
N LEU A 149 5.16 -25.86 7.76
CA LEU A 149 6.02 -26.84 8.45
C LEU A 149 7.22 -26.19 9.14
N LEU A 150 7.80 -25.17 8.56
CA LEU A 150 8.97 -24.44 9.08
C LEU A 150 10.08 -25.40 9.50
N GLU A 151 10.41 -26.35 8.61
CA GLU A 151 11.42 -27.37 8.90
C GLU A 151 12.81 -26.75 9.05
N PRO A 152 13.59 -27.13 10.08
CA PRO A 152 14.91 -26.54 10.35
C PRO A 152 15.84 -26.55 9.15
N GLU A 153 15.86 -27.66 8.40
CA GLU A 153 16.72 -27.83 7.22
C GLU A 153 16.34 -26.87 6.08
N GLU A 154 15.05 -26.62 5.89
CA GLU A 154 14.57 -25.67 4.87
C GLU A 154 14.82 -24.21 5.30
N ILE A 155 14.63 -23.90 6.58
CA ILE A 155 15.01 -22.58 7.12
C ILE A 155 16.50 -22.31 6.90
N ASP A 156 17.37 -23.28 7.21
CA ASP A 156 18.82 -23.07 7.08
C ASP A 156 19.27 -22.94 5.60
N LYS A 157 18.58 -23.59 4.68
CA LYS A 157 18.80 -23.39 3.21
C LYS A 157 18.36 -22.00 2.77
N GLU A 158 17.22 -21.54 3.27
CA GLU A 158 16.61 -20.27 2.84
C GLU A 158 17.42 -19.05 3.28
N ARG A 159 18.20 -19.15 4.38
CA ARG A 159 19.14 -18.07 4.79
C ARG A 159 20.04 -17.62 3.64
N GLY A 160 20.56 -18.58 2.86
CA GLY A 160 21.39 -18.28 1.70
C GLY A 160 20.64 -17.56 0.58
N VAL A 161 19.37 -17.88 0.36
CA VAL A 161 18.52 -17.21 -0.65
C VAL A 161 18.25 -15.76 -0.26
N ILE A 162 17.83 -15.53 0.99
CA ILE A 162 17.61 -14.16 1.53
C ILE A 162 18.91 -13.34 1.48
N HIS A 163 20.06 -13.95 1.78
CA HIS A 163 21.35 -13.29 1.72
C HIS A 163 21.71 -12.84 0.30
N GLU A 164 21.44 -13.67 -0.72
CA GLU A 164 21.65 -13.30 -2.13
C GLU A 164 20.67 -12.22 -2.58
N GLU A 165 19.43 -12.25 -2.13
CA GLU A 165 18.46 -11.20 -2.40
C GLU A 165 18.89 -9.87 -1.76
N TRP A 166 19.28 -9.88 -0.50
CA TRP A 166 19.87 -8.70 0.16
C TRP A 166 21.05 -8.16 -0.64
N ARG A 167 21.96 -9.02 -1.09
CA ARG A 167 23.13 -8.63 -1.86
C ARG A 167 22.74 -7.95 -3.18
N SER A 168 21.73 -8.46 -3.87
CA SER A 168 21.27 -7.93 -5.16
C SER A 168 20.47 -6.64 -5.01
N SER A 169 19.73 -6.47 -3.92
CA SER A 169 18.94 -5.28 -3.63
C SER A 169 19.73 -4.20 -2.87
N ASN A 170 20.91 -4.51 -2.33
CA ASN A 170 21.75 -3.59 -1.57
C ASN A 170 22.51 -2.60 -2.49
N VAL A 171 21.74 -1.88 -3.31
CA VAL A 171 22.26 -0.82 -4.20
C VAL A 171 22.44 0.51 -3.44
N GLY A 172 23.16 1.45 -4.04
CA GLY A 172 23.50 2.72 -3.39
C GLY A 172 22.31 3.47 -2.80
N GLN A 173 21.18 3.50 -3.49
CA GLN A 173 19.95 4.14 -3.00
C GLN A 173 19.41 3.48 -1.72
N MET A 174 19.41 2.14 -1.67
CA MET A 174 18.94 1.40 -0.49
C MET A 174 19.86 1.58 0.71
N ARG A 175 21.18 1.57 0.50
CA ARG A 175 22.15 1.83 1.58
C ARG A 175 22.01 3.24 2.17
N ILE A 176 21.76 4.25 1.32
CA ILE A 176 21.47 5.61 1.79
C ILE A 176 20.17 5.64 2.57
N LEU A 177 19.13 5.02 2.06
CA LEU A 177 17.82 4.97 2.74
C LEU A 177 17.96 4.32 4.11
N GLU A 178 18.53 3.12 4.19
CA GLU A 178 18.75 2.39 5.44
C GLU A 178 19.52 3.23 6.47
N GLN A 179 20.59 3.90 6.04
CA GLN A 179 21.37 4.79 6.91
C GLN A 179 20.56 5.98 7.43
N LEU A 180 19.61 6.49 6.64
CA LEU A 180 18.87 7.72 6.96
C LEU A 180 17.51 7.48 7.60
N LEU A 181 16.98 6.25 7.58
CA LEU A 181 15.69 5.91 8.21
C LEU A 181 15.60 6.39 9.67
N PRO A 182 16.60 6.17 10.56
CA PRO A 182 16.51 6.67 11.93
C PRO A 182 16.40 8.19 12.04
N LYS A 183 16.83 8.90 11.02
CA LYS A 183 16.78 10.37 10.97
C LYS A 183 15.44 10.88 10.45
N ILE A 184 14.83 10.19 9.47
CA ILE A 184 13.55 10.59 8.88
C ILE A 184 12.35 10.01 9.61
N TYR A 185 12.56 8.99 10.45
CA TYR A 185 11.57 8.38 11.35
C TYR A 185 11.97 8.48 12.83
N PRO A 186 12.29 9.68 13.37
CA PRO A 186 12.78 9.80 14.73
C PRO A 186 11.71 9.34 15.73
N GLY A 187 12.08 8.38 16.57
CA GLY A 187 11.18 7.84 17.60
C GLY A 187 10.08 6.91 17.08
N SER A 188 10.09 6.56 15.81
CA SER A 188 9.17 5.58 15.22
C SER A 188 9.85 4.23 14.98
N ARG A 189 9.07 3.16 15.10
CA ARG A 189 9.52 1.81 14.83
C ARG A 189 9.90 1.58 13.35
N TYR A 190 9.31 2.32 12.42
CA TYR A 190 9.66 2.28 10.99
C TYR A 190 11.13 2.61 10.70
N ALA A 191 11.81 3.30 11.61
CA ALA A 191 13.23 3.62 11.52
C ALA A 191 14.14 2.37 11.35
N GLU A 192 13.67 1.22 11.81
CA GLU A 192 14.48 0.00 11.93
C GLU A 192 13.78 -1.26 11.43
N ARG A 193 12.73 -1.14 10.62
CA ARG A 193 11.88 -2.27 10.21
C ARG A 193 11.73 -2.39 8.69
N LEU A 194 12.85 -2.26 7.96
CA LEU A 194 12.87 -2.67 6.56
C LEU A 194 12.58 -4.18 6.45
N PRO A 195 11.72 -4.63 5.55
CA PRO A 195 11.33 -6.04 5.43
C PRO A 195 12.50 -7.00 5.23
N ILE A 196 13.53 -6.59 4.49
CA ILE A 196 14.75 -7.41 4.29
C ILE A 196 15.50 -7.69 5.61
N GLY A 197 15.25 -6.90 6.65
CA GLY A 197 15.86 -7.05 7.96
C GLY A 197 17.34 -6.79 8.02
N THR A 198 18.01 -7.47 8.94
CA THR A 198 19.47 -7.40 9.08
C THR A 198 20.09 -8.77 8.90
N MET A 199 21.19 -8.86 8.17
CA MET A 199 21.88 -10.12 7.92
C MET A 199 22.42 -10.75 9.22
N GLU A 200 22.72 -9.93 10.23
CA GLU A 200 23.07 -10.43 11.57
C GLU A 200 21.96 -11.29 12.18
N VAL A 201 20.71 -10.85 12.07
CA VAL A 201 19.55 -11.63 12.53
C VAL A 201 19.28 -12.78 11.59
N VAL A 202 19.21 -12.55 10.28
CA VAL A 202 18.91 -13.58 9.26
C VAL A 202 19.85 -14.77 9.35
N ASP A 203 21.16 -14.52 9.57
CA ASP A 203 22.16 -15.59 9.66
C ASP A 203 22.10 -16.37 10.98
N ASN A 204 21.61 -15.76 12.08
CA ASN A 204 21.78 -16.31 13.43
C ASN A 204 20.50 -16.53 14.22
N PHE A 205 19.31 -16.15 13.71
CA PHE A 205 18.09 -16.37 14.49
C PHE A 205 17.86 -17.86 14.77
N PRO A 206 17.43 -18.24 15.99
CA PRO A 206 17.05 -19.61 16.28
C PRO A 206 15.74 -19.95 15.57
N HIS A 207 15.60 -21.16 15.02
CA HIS A 207 14.40 -21.58 14.29
C HIS A 207 13.09 -21.29 15.06
N GLN A 208 13.14 -21.35 16.40
CA GLN A 208 11.98 -21.03 17.23
C GLN A 208 11.52 -19.58 17.09
N ALA A 209 12.42 -18.63 16.86
CA ALA A 209 12.04 -17.22 16.68
C ALA A 209 11.13 -17.00 15.45
N LEU A 210 11.34 -17.77 14.38
CA LEU A 210 10.48 -17.74 13.20
C LEU A 210 9.11 -18.36 13.49
N ARG A 211 9.08 -19.48 14.24
CA ARG A 211 7.83 -20.09 14.70
C ARG A 211 7.06 -19.17 15.63
N ASP A 212 7.74 -18.53 16.57
CA ASP A 212 7.13 -17.56 17.49
C ASP A 212 6.48 -16.39 16.74
N TYR A 213 7.15 -15.90 15.67
CA TYR A 213 6.59 -14.86 14.82
C TYR A 213 5.35 -15.34 14.05
N TYR A 214 5.41 -16.54 13.47
CA TYR A 214 4.31 -17.16 12.75
C TYR A 214 3.09 -17.38 13.66
N GLU A 215 3.28 -18.02 14.81
CA GLU A 215 2.24 -18.32 15.80
C GLU A 215 1.60 -17.05 16.39
N ALA A 216 2.40 -15.97 16.54
CA ALA A 216 1.90 -14.71 17.07
C ALA A 216 1.01 -13.96 16.08
N TRP A 217 1.39 -13.96 14.79
CA TRP A 217 0.86 -13.00 13.84
C TRP A 217 0.04 -13.62 12.70
N TYR A 218 0.31 -14.89 12.28
CA TYR A 218 -0.49 -15.57 11.27
C TYR A 218 -1.72 -16.18 11.92
N ARG A 219 -2.75 -15.36 12.07
CA ARG A 219 -3.97 -15.71 12.78
C ARG A 219 -5.20 -15.11 12.09
N PRO A 220 -6.38 -15.74 12.21
CA PRO A 220 -7.52 -15.45 11.36
C PRO A 220 -8.04 -14.01 11.43
N ASP A 221 -7.95 -13.33 12.58
CA ASP A 221 -8.40 -11.94 12.72
C ASP A 221 -7.53 -10.91 11.97
N LEU A 222 -6.35 -11.32 11.50
CA LEU A 222 -5.44 -10.51 10.70
C LEU A 222 -5.37 -10.96 9.24
N GLN A 223 -6.20 -11.93 8.83
CA GLN A 223 -6.15 -12.57 7.51
C GLN A 223 -7.38 -12.28 6.69
N GLY A 224 -7.18 -12.02 5.39
CA GLY A 224 -8.22 -11.85 4.41
C GLY A 224 -8.03 -12.77 3.20
N ILE A 225 -9.03 -13.58 2.88
CA ILE A 225 -9.06 -14.42 1.67
C ILE A 225 -9.78 -13.65 0.58
N ILE A 226 -9.14 -13.50 -0.57
CA ILE A 226 -9.67 -12.78 -1.72
C ILE A 226 -9.71 -13.71 -2.92
N VAL A 227 -10.89 -13.85 -3.53
CA VAL A 227 -11.11 -14.65 -4.74
C VAL A 227 -11.85 -13.81 -5.78
N CYS A 228 -11.28 -13.68 -6.97
CA CYS A 228 -11.94 -13.02 -8.08
C CYS A 228 -11.69 -13.78 -9.38
N GLY A 229 -12.75 -14.02 -10.14
CA GLY A 229 -12.66 -14.66 -11.45
C GLY A 229 -13.90 -15.47 -11.83
N ASP A 230 -13.74 -16.32 -12.84
CA ASP A 230 -14.81 -17.18 -13.36
C ASP A 230 -15.05 -18.36 -12.40
N VAL A 231 -15.61 -18.06 -11.22
CA VAL A 231 -15.94 -19.01 -10.15
C VAL A 231 -17.40 -18.97 -9.79
N ASP A 232 -17.92 -20.10 -9.29
CA ASP A 232 -19.20 -20.17 -8.59
C ASP A 232 -19.05 -19.58 -7.20
N VAL A 233 -19.58 -18.38 -6.99
CA VAL A 233 -19.45 -17.61 -5.76
C VAL A 233 -20.02 -18.33 -4.55
N GLU A 234 -21.22 -18.91 -4.68
CA GLU A 234 -21.89 -19.60 -3.57
C GLU A 234 -21.11 -20.86 -3.15
N ARG A 235 -20.66 -21.64 -4.12
CA ARG A 235 -19.81 -22.81 -3.86
C ARG A 235 -18.49 -22.41 -3.21
N THR A 236 -17.83 -21.39 -3.75
CA THR A 236 -16.55 -20.90 -3.23
C THR A 236 -16.69 -20.43 -1.79
N GLU A 237 -17.75 -19.69 -1.48
CA GLU A 237 -18.05 -19.25 -0.12
C GLU A 237 -18.25 -20.43 0.84
N GLN A 238 -18.99 -21.47 0.42
CA GLN A 238 -19.18 -22.66 1.23
C GLN A 238 -17.87 -23.40 1.48
N VAL A 239 -16.98 -23.48 0.49
CA VAL A 239 -15.65 -24.09 0.65
C VAL A 239 -14.81 -23.30 1.65
N ILE A 240 -14.77 -21.97 1.52
CA ILE A 240 -14.04 -21.10 2.45
C ILE A 240 -14.58 -21.26 3.87
N LYS A 241 -15.90 -21.17 4.06
CA LYS A 241 -16.53 -21.34 5.38
C LYS A 241 -16.23 -22.68 6.03
N ARG A 242 -16.14 -23.75 5.25
CA ARG A 242 -15.82 -25.09 5.78
C ARG A 242 -14.33 -25.27 6.03
N MET A 243 -13.47 -24.82 5.11
CA MET A 243 -12.02 -25.07 5.12
C MET A 243 -11.30 -24.24 6.17
N PHE A 244 -11.67 -22.97 6.32
CA PHE A 244 -10.98 -22.04 7.23
C PHE A 244 -11.62 -21.94 8.63
N ALA A 245 -12.69 -22.69 8.90
CA ALA A 245 -13.37 -22.68 10.19
C ALA A 245 -12.59 -23.40 11.30
N ASP A 246 -11.65 -24.26 10.94
CA ASP A 246 -10.81 -25.03 11.87
C ASP A 246 -9.60 -24.25 12.40
N ILE A 247 -9.28 -23.11 11.79
CA ILE A 247 -8.18 -22.25 12.26
C ILE A 247 -8.61 -21.58 13.57
N GLU A 248 -7.91 -21.92 14.64
CA GLU A 248 -8.19 -21.37 15.97
C GLU A 248 -7.42 -20.07 16.23
N MET A 249 -8.07 -19.17 16.97
CA MET A 249 -7.37 -17.99 17.50
C MET A 249 -6.41 -18.42 18.62
N PRO A 250 -5.12 -18.02 18.58
CA PRO A 250 -4.20 -18.30 19.67
C PRO A 250 -4.69 -17.70 21.00
N ALA A 251 -4.69 -18.48 22.08
CA ALA A 251 -5.25 -18.07 23.38
C ALA A 251 -4.56 -16.82 23.96
N ASN A 252 -3.28 -16.63 23.66
CA ASN A 252 -2.47 -15.51 24.14
C ASN A 252 -1.98 -14.61 22.99
N ALA A 253 -2.78 -14.46 21.95
CA ALA A 253 -2.43 -13.66 20.80
C ALA A 253 -2.06 -12.21 21.22
N PRO A 254 -0.93 -11.67 20.79
CA PRO A 254 -0.57 -10.29 21.08
C PRO A 254 -1.55 -9.34 20.40
N VAL A 255 -1.84 -8.22 21.03
CA VAL A 255 -2.66 -7.18 20.39
C VAL A 255 -1.85 -6.55 19.26
N ARG A 256 -2.43 -6.54 18.03
CA ARG A 256 -1.84 -5.78 16.95
C ARG A 256 -2.04 -4.28 17.22
N VAL A 257 -0.94 -3.59 17.40
CA VAL A 257 -0.91 -2.14 17.61
C VAL A 257 -0.39 -1.44 16.37
N SER A 258 -0.85 -0.22 16.14
CA SER A 258 -0.28 0.67 15.12
C SER A 258 0.89 1.44 15.72
N PHE A 259 1.94 1.61 14.96
CA PHE A 259 3.12 2.35 15.38
C PHE A 259 3.10 3.75 14.74
N PRO A 260 2.95 4.82 15.53
CA PRO A 260 2.86 6.15 14.97
C PRO A 260 4.21 6.64 14.43
N VAL A 261 4.13 7.58 13.50
CA VAL A 261 5.25 8.44 13.11
C VAL A 261 5.08 9.76 13.84
N PRO A 262 5.93 10.08 14.84
CA PRO A 262 5.76 11.29 15.64
C PRO A 262 5.89 12.56 14.80
N ASP A 263 5.11 13.59 15.19
CA ASP A 263 5.30 14.93 14.69
C ASP A 263 6.70 15.47 15.04
N THR A 264 7.25 16.24 14.13
CA THR A 264 8.58 16.83 14.30
C THR A 264 8.55 18.35 14.13
N PRO A 265 9.15 19.12 15.06
CA PRO A 265 9.23 20.56 14.89
C PRO A 265 10.19 20.92 13.74
N GLY A 266 9.78 21.85 12.90
CA GLY A 266 10.60 22.37 11.80
C GLY A 266 10.87 21.34 10.72
N THR A 267 12.09 21.41 10.17
CA THR A 267 12.51 20.58 9.05
C THR A 267 13.61 19.59 9.44
N ILE A 268 13.39 18.32 9.11
CA ILE A 268 14.46 17.30 9.13
C ILE A 268 15.25 17.40 7.83
N TYR A 269 16.57 17.54 7.91
CA TYR A 269 17.47 17.46 6.78
C TYR A 269 18.27 16.17 6.87
N ALA A 270 18.03 15.23 5.94
CA ALA A 270 18.72 13.97 5.83
C ALA A 270 19.49 13.93 4.51
N VAL A 271 20.80 13.73 4.58
CA VAL A 271 21.67 13.72 3.41
C VAL A 271 22.55 12.49 3.48
N GLY A 272 22.54 11.70 2.40
CA GLY A 272 23.40 10.55 2.22
C GLY A 272 24.03 10.54 0.84
N ALA A 273 25.18 9.90 0.74
CA ALA A 273 25.89 9.73 -0.51
C ALA A 273 26.39 8.29 -0.64
N ASP A 274 26.41 7.79 -1.87
CA ASP A 274 26.96 6.49 -2.17
C ASP A 274 27.64 6.50 -3.55
N LYS A 275 28.68 5.69 -3.68
CA LYS A 275 29.51 5.59 -4.92
C LYS A 275 28.72 5.03 -6.13
N GLU A 276 27.64 4.31 -5.90
CA GLU A 276 26.80 3.75 -6.97
C GLU A 276 25.71 4.71 -7.42
N MET A 277 25.48 5.80 -6.68
CA MET A 277 24.54 6.83 -7.13
C MET A 277 25.11 7.56 -8.36
N THR A 278 24.31 7.65 -9.41
CA THR A 278 24.68 8.37 -10.64
C THR A 278 24.05 9.75 -10.73
N ASN A 279 22.93 9.95 -10.01
CA ASN A 279 22.16 11.19 -10.02
C ASN A 279 21.95 11.70 -8.60
N SER A 280 21.88 13.02 -8.47
CA SER A 280 21.47 13.68 -7.23
C SER A 280 19.95 13.80 -7.20
N VAL A 281 19.32 13.22 -6.17
CA VAL A 281 17.87 13.22 -5.99
C VAL A 281 17.51 13.85 -4.65
N VAL A 282 16.47 14.67 -4.62
CA VAL A 282 15.89 15.24 -3.41
C VAL A 282 14.42 14.89 -3.29
N TYR A 283 14.03 14.50 -2.08
CA TYR A 283 12.65 14.34 -1.65
C TYR A 283 12.34 15.49 -0.70
N LEU A 284 11.32 16.26 -1.04
CA LEU A 284 10.73 17.28 -0.17
C LEU A 284 9.37 16.77 0.26
N MET A 285 9.22 16.46 1.55
CA MET A 285 8.03 15.82 2.09
C MET A 285 7.41 16.68 3.19
N PHE A 286 6.09 16.75 3.21
CA PHE A 286 5.29 17.41 4.24
C PHE A 286 4.37 16.37 4.84
N LYS A 287 4.71 15.87 6.01
CA LYS A 287 3.95 14.84 6.72
C LYS A 287 2.65 15.39 7.26
N HIS A 288 1.63 14.55 7.24
CA HIS A 288 0.32 14.83 7.85
C HIS A 288 -0.39 13.54 8.28
N GLU A 289 -1.30 13.66 9.24
CA GLU A 289 -2.06 12.52 9.75
C GLU A 289 -2.85 11.81 8.64
N VAL A 290 -2.83 10.48 8.67
CA VAL A 290 -3.72 9.65 7.83
C VAL A 290 -5.18 9.85 8.24
N THR A 291 -6.09 9.65 7.31
CA THR A 291 -7.51 9.59 7.67
C THR A 291 -7.77 8.36 8.55
N PRO A 292 -8.39 8.52 9.72
CA PRO A 292 -8.76 7.42 10.60
C PRO A 292 -9.57 6.34 9.88
N MET A 293 -9.31 5.06 10.20
CA MET A 293 -9.91 3.90 9.53
C MET A 293 -11.45 3.97 9.49
N GLU A 294 -12.08 4.41 10.58
CA GLU A 294 -13.53 4.54 10.71
C GLU A 294 -14.16 5.60 9.77
N LEU A 295 -13.34 6.48 9.20
CA LEU A 295 -13.79 7.51 8.26
C LEU A 295 -13.50 7.15 6.80
N ARG A 296 -12.73 6.10 6.54
CA ARG A 296 -12.28 5.79 5.18
C ARG A 296 -13.39 5.29 4.25
N ASN A 297 -14.42 4.63 4.78
CA ASN A 297 -15.60 4.24 3.97
C ASN A 297 -16.71 5.30 4.00
N THR A 298 -16.37 6.57 3.84
CA THR A 298 -17.32 7.68 3.89
C THR A 298 -17.14 8.63 2.70
N PRO A 299 -18.21 9.40 2.35
CA PRO A 299 -18.09 10.49 1.35
C PRO A 299 -17.03 11.53 1.70
N TYR A 300 -16.75 11.72 2.99
CA TYR A 300 -15.68 12.62 3.44
C TYR A 300 -14.31 12.17 2.96
N TYR A 301 -13.96 10.90 3.16
CA TYR A 301 -12.70 10.33 2.70
C TYR A 301 -12.59 10.39 1.17
N LEU A 302 -13.64 9.96 0.47
CA LEU A 302 -13.69 10.00 -0.99
C LEU A 302 -13.48 11.42 -1.55
N GLY A 303 -14.03 12.42 -0.87
CA GLY A 303 -13.83 13.82 -1.24
C GLY A 303 -12.42 14.33 -0.99
N LEU A 304 -11.77 13.91 0.11
CA LEU A 304 -10.37 14.23 0.39
C LEU A 304 -9.43 13.59 -0.62
N ASP A 305 -9.64 12.32 -0.92
CA ASP A 305 -8.88 11.55 -1.89
C ASP A 305 -8.96 12.21 -3.28
N TYR A 306 -10.18 12.56 -3.71
CA TYR A 306 -10.38 13.30 -4.96
C TYR A 306 -9.69 14.67 -4.99
N VAL A 307 -9.72 15.41 -3.90
CA VAL A 307 -9.02 16.71 -3.80
C VAL A 307 -7.51 16.50 -3.88
N SER A 308 -6.99 15.44 -3.25
CA SER A 308 -5.57 15.07 -3.33
C SER A 308 -5.14 14.72 -4.76
N ASP A 309 -5.94 13.93 -5.47
CA ASP A 309 -5.70 13.62 -6.89
C ASP A 309 -5.67 14.87 -7.75
N LEU A 310 -6.61 15.80 -7.54
CA LEU A 310 -6.64 17.07 -8.28
C LEU A 310 -5.41 17.92 -8.00
N ILE A 311 -4.94 17.97 -6.75
CA ILE A 311 -3.70 18.66 -6.37
C ILE A 311 -2.51 18.04 -7.11
N ASP A 312 -2.40 16.72 -7.08
CA ASP A 312 -1.32 16.00 -7.76
C ASP A 312 -1.31 16.28 -9.26
N ILE A 313 -2.45 16.21 -9.93
CA ILE A 313 -2.57 16.53 -11.36
C ILE A 313 -2.11 17.96 -11.64
N MET A 314 -2.59 18.95 -10.87
CA MET A 314 -2.26 20.35 -11.11
C MET A 314 -0.80 20.68 -10.80
N LEU A 315 -0.24 20.12 -9.73
CA LEU A 315 1.14 20.35 -9.35
C LEU A 315 2.10 19.69 -10.35
N ASN A 316 1.78 18.47 -10.78
CA ASN A 316 2.55 17.77 -11.80
C ASN A 316 2.47 18.45 -13.17
N ALA A 317 1.35 19.05 -13.53
CA ALA A 317 1.24 19.86 -14.74
C ALA A 317 2.20 21.07 -14.70
N ARG A 318 2.30 21.77 -13.55
CA ARG A 318 3.26 22.86 -13.37
C ARG A 318 4.70 22.38 -13.47
N PHE A 319 5.05 21.25 -12.86
CA PHE A 319 6.38 20.67 -12.99
C PHE A 319 6.70 20.25 -14.42
N SER A 320 5.73 19.68 -15.15
CA SER A 320 5.87 19.35 -16.57
C SER A 320 6.16 20.59 -17.42
N ASP A 321 5.42 21.69 -17.19
CA ASP A 321 5.66 22.97 -17.85
C ASP A 321 7.05 23.54 -17.55
N MET A 322 7.55 23.35 -16.31
CA MET A 322 8.91 23.75 -15.95
C MET A 322 9.94 22.87 -16.66
N MET A 323 9.78 21.55 -16.68
CA MET A 323 10.71 20.62 -17.34
C MET A 323 10.84 20.86 -18.85
N SER A 324 9.84 21.45 -19.49
CA SER A 324 9.91 21.81 -20.90
C SER A 324 10.91 22.95 -21.19
N LYS A 325 11.37 23.68 -20.16
CA LYS A 325 12.24 24.84 -20.28
C LYS A 325 13.72 24.45 -20.11
N PRO A 326 14.61 24.89 -21.02
CA PRO A 326 16.03 24.52 -20.95
C PRO A 326 16.74 24.94 -19.65
N GLU A 327 16.33 26.07 -19.07
CA GLU A 327 16.92 26.65 -17.85
C GLU A 327 16.52 25.94 -16.56
N THR A 328 15.58 24.98 -16.62
CA THR A 328 15.13 24.23 -15.43
C THR A 328 16.25 23.37 -14.86
N PRO A 329 16.53 23.46 -13.53
CA PRO A 329 17.69 22.80 -12.92
C PRO A 329 17.49 21.29 -12.65
N PHE A 330 16.28 20.76 -12.89
CA PHE A 330 15.97 19.35 -12.69
C PHE A 330 15.56 18.68 -14.01
N ALA A 331 15.94 17.41 -14.13
CA ALA A 331 15.55 16.54 -15.25
C ALA A 331 14.17 15.93 -15.01
N VAL A 332 13.85 15.68 -13.75
CA VAL A 332 12.56 15.15 -13.30
C VAL A 332 12.11 15.94 -12.08
N ALA A 333 10.81 16.27 -12.03
CA ALA A 333 10.12 16.66 -10.81
C ALA A 333 8.71 16.06 -10.84
N GLN A 334 8.30 15.46 -9.72
CA GLN A 334 7.00 14.81 -9.56
C GLN A 334 6.48 15.01 -8.14
N ALA A 335 5.20 15.24 -8.00
CA ALA A 335 4.49 15.28 -6.72
C ALA A 335 3.53 14.11 -6.57
N SER A 336 3.35 13.64 -5.35
CA SER A 336 2.32 12.67 -4.95
C SER A 336 1.87 12.94 -3.51
N ILE A 337 0.60 12.66 -3.23
CA ILE A 337 0.05 12.65 -1.87
C ILE A 337 -0.32 11.21 -1.56
N GLU A 338 0.47 10.58 -0.72
CA GLU A 338 0.37 9.15 -0.38
C GLU A 338 0.98 8.87 0.99
N ASN A 339 1.06 7.60 1.38
CA ASN A 339 1.72 7.21 2.61
C ASN A 339 3.15 7.76 2.71
N TYR A 340 3.54 8.20 3.91
CA TYR A 340 4.90 8.66 4.15
C TYR A 340 5.88 7.49 4.04
N MET A 341 6.48 7.35 2.87
CA MET A 341 7.47 6.32 2.51
C MET A 341 7.07 4.88 2.90
N LEU A 342 7.47 4.43 4.11
CA LEU A 342 7.30 3.06 4.58
C LEU A 342 6.09 2.86 5.50
N SER A 343 5.50 3.95 6.02
CA SER A 343 4.47 3.87 7.05
C SER A 343 3.06 4.02 6.49
N ASN A 344 2.12 3.20 6.94
CA ASN A 344 0.70 3.40 6.68
C ASN A 344 -0.03 4.22 7.77
N THR A 345 0.72 4.74 8.73
CA THR A 345 0.19 5.52 9.88
C THR A 345 0.42 7.02 9.75
N GLU A 346 1.07 7.44 8.69
CA GLU A 346 1.33 8.83 8.34
C GLU A 346 1.29 8.99 6.82
N ASP A 347 0.67 10.06 6.33
CA ASP A 347 0.69 10.46 4.92
C ASP A 347 1.67 11.61 4.69
N ALA A 348 2.00 11.87 3.44
CA ALA A 348 2.82 13.03 3.07
C ALA A 348 2.49 13.55 1.67
N LEU A 349 2.50 14.87 1.51
CA LEU A 349 2.78 15.46 0.22
C LEU A 349 4.27 15.32 -0.05
N THR A 350 4.63 14.52 -1.02
CA THR A 350 6.02 14.25 -1.45
C THR A 350 6.29 14.91 -2.80
N VAL A 351 7.37 15.67 -2.89
CA VAL A 351 7.89 16.19 -4.17
C VAL A 351 9.30 15.66 -4.38
N ILE A 352 9.49 14.88 -5.44
CA ILE A 352 10.79 14.34 -5.84
C ILE A 352 11.37 15.23 -6.91
N GLY A 353 12.68 15.55 -6.80
CA GLY A 353 13.42 16.26 -7.83
C GLY A 353 14.76 15.58 -8.14
N ALA A 354 15.02 15.27 -9.42
CA ALA A 354 16.32 14.78 -9.86
C ALA A 354 17.09 15.93 -10.54
N ALA A 355 18.27 16.28 -10.01
CA ALA A 355 19.08 17.39 -10.51
C ALA A 355 19.63 17.11 -11.91
N LYS A 356 19.58 18.10 -12.79
CA LYS A 356 20.04 17.97 -14.20
C LYS A 356 21.58 17.93 -14.30
N ASP A 357 22.26 18.79 -13.54
CA ASP A 357 23.71 18.94 -13.54
C ASP A 357 24.34 18.67 -12.16
N GLY A 358 23.66 17.88 -11.32
CA GLY A 358 24.12 17.55 -9.96
C GLY A 358 23.90 18.65 -8.92
N ASP A 359 23.43 19.85 -9.30
CA ASP A 359 23.12 20.94 -8.36
C ASP A 359 21.80 20.70 -7.62
N ILE A 360 21.88 19.90 -6.58
CA ILE A 360 20.73 19.51 -5.76
C ILE A 360 20.12 20.68 -4.99
N VAL A 361 20.94 21.68 -4.63
CA VAL A 361 20.46 22.86 -3.87
C VAL A 361 19.58 23.75 -4.75
N THR A 362 20.00 24.00 -5.97
CA THR A 362 19.16 24.75 -6.93
C THR A 362 17.91 23.98 -7.32
N THR A 363 18.03 22.67 -7.46
CA THR A 363 16.86 21.79 -7.68
C THR A 363 15.86 21.89 -6.51
N LEU A 364 16.30 21.70 -5.27
CA LEU A 364 15.45 21.84 -4.07
C LEU A 364 14.80 23.23 -4.01
N LYS A 365 15.59 24.30 -4.20
CA LYS A 365 15.05 25.67 -4.20
C LYS A 365 13.99 25.87 -5.27
N SER A 366 14.15 25.26 -6.43
CA SER A 366 13.22 25.40 -7.56
C SER A 366 11.90 24.68 -7.30
N ILE A 367 11.95 23.39 -6.89
CA ILE A 367 10.74 22.64 -6.56
C ILE A 367 10.01 23.23 -5.35
N TYR A 368 10.76 23.60 -4.30
CA TYR A 368 10.15 24.20 -3.10
C TYR A 368 9.51 25.56 -3.38
N ARG A 369 10.13 26.39 -4.24
CA ARG A 369 9.55 27.68 -4.66
C ARG A 369 8.22 27.46 -5.38
N GLU A 370 8.11 26.43 -6.22
CA GLU A 370 6.85 26.14 -6.91
C GLU A 370 5.77 25.66 -5.94
N VAL A 371 6.11 24.76 -4.99
CA VAL A 371 5.21 24.35 -3.92
C VAL A 371 4.73 25.56 -3.12
N LEU A 372 5.63 26.44 -2.70
CA LEU A 372 5.26 27.68 -1.98
C LEU A 372 4.43 28.65 -2.83
N ARG A 373 4.71 28.72 -4.15
CA ARG A 373 3.92 29.54 -5.07
C ARG A 373 2.49 29.03 -5.17
N ALA A 374 2.32 27.71 -5.26
CA ALA A 374 1.01 27.07 -5.26
C ALA A 374 0.29 27.24 -3.92
N ALA A 375 0.99 27.06 -2.79
CA ALA A 375 0.39 27.20 -1.46
C ALA A 375 -0.06 28.65 -1.14
N ARG A 376 0.74 29.65 -1.56
CA ARG A 376 0.48 31.07 -1.24
C ARG A 376 -0.41 31.76 -2.28
N GLY A 377 -0.20 31.44 -3.56
CA GLY A 377 -0.93 32.06 -4.67
C GLY A 377 -2.17 31.28 -5.12
N GLY A 378 -2.23 30.02 -4.72
CA GLY A 378 -3.26 29.08 -5.15
C GLY A 378 -3.06 28.53 -6.57
N PHE A 379 -3.83 27.51 -6.87
CA PHE A 379 -4.12 27.08 -8.23
C PHE A 379 -5.16 28.02 -8.85
N THR A 380 -5.23 28.05 -10.16
CA THR A 380 -6.21 28.87 -10.90
C THR A 380 -7.45 28.05 -11.25
N PHE A 381 -8.55 28.73 -11.55
CA PHE A 381 -9.77 28.07 -12.01
C PHE A 381 -9.52 27.21 -13.26
N SER A 382 -8.72 27.71 -14.21
CA SER A 382 -8.42 26.94 -15.42
C SER A 382 -7.55 25.70 -15.18
N GLU A 383 -6.68 25.69 -14.17
CA GLU A 383 -5.94 24.48 -13.78
C GLU A 383 -6.90 23.46 -13.17
N LEU A 384 -7.78 23.89 -12.28
CA LEU A 384 -8.76 23.02 -11.65
C LEU A 384 -9.70 22.37 -12.68
N GLU A 385 -10.25 23.16 -13.61
CA GLU A 385 -11.17 22.62 -14.61
C GLU A 385 -10.48 21.59 -15.55
N ARG A 386 -9.21 21.82 -15.89
CA ARG A 386 -8.43 20.82 -16.65
C ARG A 386 -8.19 19.56 -15.83
N ALA A 387 -7.76 19.70 -14.56
CA ALA A 387 -7.52 18.54 -13.69
C ALA A 387 -8.78 17.71 -13.51
N LYS A 388 -9.94 18.35 -13.29
CA LYS A 388 -11.23 17.66 -13.22
C LYS A 388 -11.58 16.94 -14.52
N ALA A 389 -11.35 17.59 -15.67
CA ALA A 389 -11.63 16.98 -16.98
C ALA A 389 -10.73 15.77 -17.23
N ASP A 390 -9.43 15.88 -16.91
CA ASP A 390 -8.46 14.78 -17.07
C ASP A 390 -8.80 13.60 -16.14
N TRP A 391 -9.11 13.89 -14.88
CA TRP A 391 -9.51 12.87 -13.90
C TRP A 391 -10.80 12.16 -14.31
N MET A 392 -11.83 12.94 -14.67
CA MET A 392 -13.11 12.39 -15.11
C MET A 392 -13.00 11.60 -16.41
N ALA A 393 -12.13 11.98 -17.34
CA ALA A 393 -11.89 11.21 -18.56
C ALA A 393 -11.27 9.82 -18.26
N GLN A 394 -10.37 9.73 -17.28
CA GLN A 394 -9.81 8.44 -16.82
C GLN A 394 -10.89 7.56 -16.18
N LEU A 395 -11.71 8.13 -15.30
CA LEU A 395 -12.82 7.41 -14.70
C LEU A 395 -13.85 6.94 -15.73
N GLU A 396 -14.20 7.79 -16.70
CA GLU A 396 -15.10 7.43 -17.81
C GLU A 396 -14.53 6.27 -18.63
N GLN A 397 -13.23 6.25 -18.88
CA GLN A 397 -12.58 5.14 -19.56
C GLN A 397 -12.69 3.83 -18.75
N GLN A 398 -12.44 3.89 -17.43
CA GLN A 398 -12.60 2.72 -16.55
C GLN A 398 -14.06 2.25 -16.54
N TYR A 399 -15.01 3.17 -16.42
CA TYR A 399 -16.45 2.90 -16.47
C TYR A 399 -16.88 2.25 -17.79
N ASN A 400 -16.42 2.76 -18.91
CA ASN A 400 -16.74 2.18 -20.23
C ASN A 400 -16.17 0.77 -20.40
N ASN A 401 -15.05 0.46 -19.76
CA ASN A 401 -14.38 -0.84 -19.77
C ASN A 401 -14.77 -1.74 -18.58
N ARG A 402 -15.77 -1.38 -17.76
CA ARG A 402 -16.09 -2.09 -16.50
C ARG A 402 -16.42 -3.56 -16.66
N ASN A 403 -16.95 -3.96 -17.83
CA ASN A 403 -17.28 -5.35 -18.12
C ASN A 403 -16.08 -6.18 -18.66
N THR A 404 -14.94 -5.54 -18.87
CA THR A 404 -13.70 -6.15 -19.35
C THR A 404 -12.51 -5.85 -18.45
N GLN A 405 -12.80 -5.45 -17.21
CA GLN A 405 -11.77 -5.29 -16.19
C GLN A 405 -11.21 -6.67 -15.81
N GLU A 406 -9.89 -6.77 -15.74
CA GLU A 406 -9.22 -7.99 -15.33
C GLU A 406 -9.43 -8.27 -13.83
N ASN A 407 -9.25 -9.52 -13.43
CA ASN A 407 -9.35 -9.94 -12.03
C ASN A 407 -8.49 -9.08 -11.10
N SER A 408 -7.28 -8.70 -11.56
CA SER A 408 -6.31 -7.90 -10.81
C SER A 408 -6.87 -6.53 -10.38
N PHE A 409 -7.74 -5.92 -11.18
CA PHE A 409 -8.41 -4.67 -10.81
C PHE A 409 -9.23 -4.84 -9.52
N PHE A 410 -10.06 -5.87 -9.49
CA PHE A 410 -10.95 -6.14 -8.34
C PHE A 410 -10.19 -6.70 -7.14
N THR A 411 -9.21 -7.59 -7.36
CA THR A 411 -8.43 -8.14 -6.24
C THR A 411 -7.62 -7.07 -5.52
N ASN A 412 -7.04 -6.10 -6.25
CA ASN A 412 -6.35 -4.97 -5.65
C ASN A 412 -7.30 -4.11 -4.81
N GLN A 413 -8.52 -3.83 -5.30
CA GLN A 413 -9.54 -3.09 -4.55
C GLN A 413 -9.94 -3.83 -3.27
N MET A 414 -10.17 -5.15 -3.33
CA MET A 414 -10.50 -5.97 -2.16
C MET A 414 -9.35 -6.05 -1.16
N ILE A 415 -8.10 -6.17 -1.62
CA ILE A 415 -6.90 -6.15 -0.76
C ILE A 415 -6.80 -4.80 -0.03
N ARG A 416 -6.93 -3.68 -0.75
CA ARG A 416 -6.88 -2.34 -0.11
C ARG A 416 -8.04 -2.13 0.85
N SER A 417 -9.23 -2.58 0.50
CA SER A 417 -10.39 -2.54 1.42
C SER A 417 -10.11 -3.33 2.71
N PHE A 418 -9.53 -4.53 2.59
CA PHE A 418 -9.16 -5.32 3.76
C PHE A 418 -8.06 -4.66 4.58
N ILE A 419 -6.93 -4.27 3.96
CA ILE A 419 -5.75 -3.75 4.66
C ILE A 419 -6.01 -2.35 5.24
N ASP A 420 -6.50 -1.43 4.41
CA ASP A 420 -6.54 0.00 4.69
C ASP A 420 -7.95 0.53 4.97
N GLY A 421 -9.00 -0.28 4.77
CA GLY A 421 -10.38 0.19 4.87
C GLY A 421 -10.81 1.11 3.73
N THR A 422 -10.10 1.09 2.60
CA THR A 422 -10.43 1.87 1.40
C THR A 422 -11.82 1.47 0.89
N PRO A 423 -12.65 2.41 0.40
CA PRO A 423 -13.98 2.11 -0.13
C PRO A 423 -13.93 1.09 -1.26
N MET A 424 -14.85 0.15 -1.25
CA MET A 424 -15.02 -0.86 -2.28
C MET A 424 -16.36 -0.65 -2.98
N MET A 425 -16.41 0.37 -3.82
CA MET A 425 -17.60 0.72 -4.60
C MET A 425 -17.57 0.03 -5.97
N SER A 426 -18.77 -0.23 -6.53
CA SER A 426 -18.86 -0.59 -7.94
C SER A 426 -18.37 0.56 -8.85
N LEU A 427 -17.96 0.23 -10.09
CA LEU A 427 -17.60 1.30 -11.05
C LEU A 427 -18.83 2.14 -11.47
N ASP A 428 -20.04 1.55 -11.42
CA ASP A 428 -21.29 2.29 -11.68
C ASP A 428 -21.52 3.33 -10.57
N ASP A 429 -21.46 2.94 -9.30
CA ASP A 429 -21.62 3.86 -8.16
C ASP A 429 -20.48 4.88 -8.08
N THR A 430 -19.23 4.45 -8.32
CA THR A 430 -18.08 5.35 -8.35
C THR A 430 -18.27 6.45 -9.39
N TYR A 431 -18.67 6.07 -10.60
CA TYR A 431 -18.88 7.03 -11.69
C TYR A 431 -20.00 8.03 -11.36
N GLU A 432 -21.13 7.55 -10.82
CA GLU A 432 -22.25 8.41 -10.43
C GLU A 432 -21.87 9.37 -9.27
N VAL A 433 -21.27 8.86 -8.22
CA VAL A 433 -20.86 9.65 -7.05
C VAL A 433 -19.81 10.68 -7.44
N MET A 434 -18.81 10.30 -8.22
CA MET A 434 -17.72 11.20 -8.60
C MET A 434 -18.14 12.30 -9.58
N GLN A 435 -19.15 12.07 -10.42
CA GLN A 435 -19.77 13.15 -11.20
C GLN A 435 -20.36 14.24 -10.30
N GLN A 436 -20.94 13.88 -9.15
CA GLN A 436 -21.46 14.83 -8.19
C GLN A 436 -20.32 15.55 -7.45
N PHE A 437 -19.29 14.83 -7.00
CA PHE A 437 -18.12 15.43 -6.37
C PHE A 437 -17.39 16.41 -7.28
N ALA A 438 -17.22 16.08 -8.57
CA ALA A 438 -16.60 16.96 -9.55
C ALA A 438 -17.30 18.32 -9.69
N GLN A 439 -18.62 18.37 -9.47
CA GLN A 439 -19.38 19.61 -9.45
C GLN A 439 -19.28 20.38 -8.13
N MET A 440 -19.13 19.67 -7.00
CA MET A 440 -19.14 20.26 -5.66
C MET A 440 -17.78 20.80 -5.22
N VAL A 441 -16.68 20.15 -5.65
CA VAL A 441 -15.32 20.60 -5.29
C VAL A 441 -14.99 21.88 -6.01
N ASP A 442 -14.79 22.96 -5.26
CA ASP A 442 -14.45 24.27 -5.77
C ASP A 442 -12.95 24.61 -5.58
N LEU A 443 -12.52 25.68 -6.21
CA LEU A 443 -11.14 26.15 -6.15
C LEU A 443 -10.69 26.52 -4.73
N ASN A 444 -11.60 27.01 -3.91
CA ASN A 444 -11.29 27.38 -2.53
C ASN A 444 -11.00 26.14 -1.68
N ALA A 445 -11.78 25.08 -1.84
CA ALA A 445 -11.56 23.81 -1.15
C ALA A 445 -10.15 23.26 -1.47
N VAL A 446 -9.81 23.14 -2.75
CA VAL A 446 -8.51 22.63 -3.20
C VAL A 446 -7.34 23.49 -2.69
N ASN A 447 -7.45 24.82 -2.84
CA ASN A 447 -6.39 25.74 -2.40
C ASN A 447 -6.22 25.76 -0.87
N THR A 448 -7.29 25.56 -0.13
CA THR A 448 -7.22 25.50 1.33
C THR A 448 -6.58 24.21 1.79
N THR A 449 -6.99 23.08 1.23
CA THR A 449 -6.38 21.76 1.52
C THR A 449 -4.89 21.76 1.23
N PHE A 450 -4.49 22.23 0.03
CA PHE A 450 -3.07 22.30 -0.32
C PHE A 450 -2.26 23.21 0.61
N ARG A 451 -2.82 24.35 1.00
CA ARG A 451 -2.16 25.27 1.93
C ARG A 451 -1.96 24.66 3.32
N GLU A 452 -2.92 23.85 3.78
CA GLU A 452 -2.84 23.16 5.09
C GLU A 452 -1.80 22.02 5.06
N MET A 453 -1.55 21.39 3.92
CA MET A 453 -0.50 20.38 3.77
C MET A 453 0.91 21.00 3.79
N VAL A 454 1.08 22.22 3.28
CA VAL A 454 2.41 22.85 3.15
C VAL A 454 2.73 23.63 4.45
N THR A 455 3.33 22.94 5.40
CA THR A 455 3.64 23.46 6.74
C THR A 455 5.14 23.72 6.92
N ASP A 456 5.50 24.48 7.97
CA ASP A 456 6.88 24.67 8.38
C ASP A 456 7.38 23.56 9.33
N ASP A 457 6.46 22.92 10.04
CA ASP A 457 6.69 21.73 10.85
C ASP A 457 6.41 20.46 10.04
N ASN A 458 6.83 19.30 10.54
CA ASN A 458 6.62 17.99 9.89
C ASN A 458 7.20 17.92 8.47
N ARG A 459 8.18 18.73 8.16
CA ARG A 459 8.82 18.75 6.85
C ARG A 459 10.11 17.94 6.85
N VAL A 460 10.31 17.16 5.80
CA VAL A 460 11.53 16.37 5.60
C VAL A 460 12.13 16.68 4.24
N VAL A 461 13.44 16.95 4.25
CA VAL A 461 14.26 17.08 3.06
C VAL A 461 15.28 15.95 3.07
N LEU A 462 15.08 14.96 2.20
CA LEU A 462 15.97 13.83 2.04
C LEU A 462 16.74 13.98 0.72
N CYS A 463 18.08 14.04 0.80
CA CYS A 463 18.95 14.09 -0.38
C CYS A 463 19.77 12.80 -0.50
N MET A 464 19.73 12.21 -1.69
CA MET A 464 20.54 11.05 -2.07
C MET A 464 21.50 11.48 -3.18
N LEU A 465 22.79 11.31 -2.98
CA LEU A 465 23.83 11.93 -3.80
C LEU A 465 24.86 10.92 -4.29
N PRO A 466 25.50 11.16 -5.44
CA PRO A 466 26.76 10.53 -5.78
C PRO A 466 27.85 10.88 -4.75
N ASP A 467 28.78 9.94 -4.53
CA ASP A 467 29.91 10.18 -3.65
C ASP A 467 30.77 11.37 -4.12
N GLY A 468 31.24 12.15 -3.18
CA GLY A 468 32.04 13.35 -3.46
C GLY A 468 31.26 14.62 -3.79
N VAL A 469 29.95 14.56 -3.97
CA VAL A 469 29.08 15.75 -4.12
C VAL A 469 29.02 16.49 -2.77
N LYS A 470 29.40 17.75 -2.76
CA LYS A 470 29.33 18.59 -1.56
C LYS A 470 28.09 19.47 -1.62
N ILE A 471 27.33 19.45 -0.55
CA ILE A 471 26.26 20.44 -0.31
C ILE A 471 26.88 21.59 0.47
N PRO A 472 26.71 22.86 0.01
CA PRO A 472 27.29 24.04 0.68
C PRO A 472 26.61 24.31 2.03
#